data_a91bfc3cbb616f6fe89b6da8040da5e0
#
_entry.id   a91bfc3cbb616f6fe89b6da8040da5e0
#
_cell.length_a   1.000
_cell.length_b   1.000
_cell.length_c   1.000
_cell.angle_alpha   90.00
_cell.angle_beta   90.00
_cell.angle_gamma   90.00
#
_symmetry.space_group_name_H-M   'P 1'
#
loop_
_entity.id
_entity.type
_entity.pdbx_description
1 polymer ?
#
loop_
_entity_poly.entity_id
_entity_poly.type
_entity_poly.pdbx_seq_one_letter_code
_entity_poly.pdbx_strand_id
1 'polypeptide(L)'
;MRLGLAIATLAVAACGDATSPEKPVADLDGGVGPAASDSDVLPPGELASSSAREAAFLPPRRGLWVLCEGSQRILEHPDRFPELIEDARRLGASDLFVQVYRGGRAWFDSSLADAAPYRAIVASTGRDSFAELIPLAQAAGLRVHAWVNVLSLAGNIESQLVRDLGREVVAVDRQGRSLLDYPKLDVPAPDRSYYRMGTPAVWLDPAAPGVAGHLAAIFAELPSRYPTLDGIHLDYIRYPDVLPFVPGSRFGVGLDFGYGEATRARFQTETGLVAPFGKDLANANRWDAWRRAKLTELVATIGASVHAIVPDLALSAAVWAYADRAYLALGQDWRGWLDAGLVRFAVPMAYTLDDTLLNHIARAFAGMPSGDRIWIGLGSWLFEKNPARAVAQVEIVRAAGAGGDALFSWDSIAAAPALRDALADGAGDAR
;
A
#
# COMPACT_ATOMS: atom_id res chain seq x y z
N MET A 1 -22.11 17.68 12.91
CA MET A 1 -22.45 16.77 11.80
C MET A 1 -21.41 15.67 11.81
N ARG A 2 -21.81 14.44 12.14
CA ARG A 2 -20.89 13.30 12.26
C ARG A 2 -20.59 12.77 10.86
N LEU A 3 -19.40 13.01 10.33
CA LEU A 3 -18.89 12.28 9.15
C LEU A 3 -18.40 10.91 9.65
N GLY A 4 -19.22 9.89 9.43
CA GLY A 4 -18.85 8.51 9.72
C GLY A 4 -17.75 8.04 8.77
N LEU A 5 -16.63 7.62 9.33
CA LEU A 5 -15.55 6.90 8.66
C LEU A 5 -16.10 5.51 8.27
N ALA A 6 -16.54 5.35 7.02
CA ALA A 6 -16.99 4.06 6.51
C ALA A 6 -15.76 3.18 6.26
N ILE A 7 -15.35 2.44 7.29
CA ILE A 7 -14.34 1.38 7.19
C ILE A 7 -15.09 0.10 6.83
N ALA A 8 -14.77 -0.48 5.67
CA ALA A 8 -15.39 -1.71 5.18
C ALA A 8 -15.08 -2.88 6.11
N THR A 9 -16.09 -3.30 6.87
CA THR A 9 -16.05 -4.55 7.63
C THR A 9 -16.21 -5.72 6.65
N LEU A 10 -15.15 -6.48 6.41
CA LEU A 10 -15.21 -7.75 5.68
C LEU A 10 -15.83 -8.80 6.61
N ALA A 11 -17.13 -9.08 6.44
CA ALA A 11 -17.75 -10.25 7.05
C ALA A 11 -17.43 -11.48 6.18
N VAL A 12 -16.66 -12.42 6.74
CA VAL A 12 -16.44 -13.74 6.16
C VAL A 12 -17.61 -14.63 6.53
N ALA A 13 -18.45 -14.99 5.55
CA ALA A 13 -19.46 -16.04 5.71
C ALA A 13 -18.80 -17.41 5.54
N ALA A 14 -18.98 -18.27 6.53
CA ALA A 14 -18.53 -19.66 6.52
C ALA A 14 -19.28 -20.47 5.45
N CYS A 15 -18.53 -21.22 4.60
CA CYS A 15 -19.09 -22.22 3.69
C CYS A 15 -19.29 -23.54 4.44
N GLY A 16 -20.53 -24.04 4.40
CA GLY A 16 -20.87 -25.41 4.76
C GLY A 16 -20.59 -26.39 3.61
N ASP A 17 -20.36 -27.64 3.99
CA ASP A 17 -20.03 -28.79 3.17
C ASP A 17 -21.01 -29.06 2.01
N ALA A 18 -20.45 -29.36 0.84
CA ALA A 18 -21.14 -30.14 -0.19
C ALA A 18 -20.15 -31.03 -0.93
N THR A 19 -20.25 -32.32 -0.64
CA THR A 19 -19.58 -33.41 -1.36
C THR A 19 -20.25 -33.64 -2.72
N SER A 20 -19.47 -33.79 -3.79
CA SER A 20 -19.88 -34.48 -5.03
C SER A 20 -18.66 -34.90 -5.87
N PRO A 21 -18.83 -35.97 -6.72
CA PRO A 21 -17.78 -36.95 -6.95
C PRO A 21 -16.86 -36.68 -8.15
N GLU A 22 -15.66 -37.25 -8.03
CA GLU A 22 -14.59 -37.27 -9.04
C GLU A 22 -15.01 -37.90 -10.38
N LYS A 23 -14.50 -37.29 -11.48
CA LYS A 23 -14.36 -37.96 -12.78
C LYS A 23 -12.89 -37.94 -13.20
N PRO A 24 -12.37 -38.97 -13.84
CA PRO A 24 -10.94 -39.16 -14.07
C PRO A 24 -10.41 -38.26 -15.20
N VAL A 25 -9.20 -37.77 -14.99
CA VAL A 25 -8.42 -37.00 -15.97
C VAL A 25 -7.63 -37.99 -16.83
N ALA A 26 -7.68 -37.80 -18.13
CA ALA A 26 -6.89 -38.57 -19.09
C ALA A 26 -5.46 -38.09 -19.18
N ASP A 27 -4.52 -39.01 -19.20
CA ASP A 27 -3.09 -38.82 -19.43
C ASP A 27 -2.83 -38.19 -20.80
N LEU A 28 -2.00 -37.13 -20.82
CA LEU A 28 -1.35 -36.63 -22.03
C LEU A 28 0.17 -36.72 -21.83
N ASP A 29 0.74 -37.81 -22.30
CA ASP A 29 2.17 -37.95 -22.53
C ASP A 29 2.59 -37.05 -23.70
N GLY A 30 3.52 -36.13 -23.45
CA GLY A 30 4.17 -35.27 -24.45
C GLY A 30 5.64 -35.16 -24.15
N GLY A 31 6.45 -36.01 -24.79
CA GLY A 31 7.89 -36.06 -24.62
C GLY A 31 8.63 -34.77 -24.97
N VAL A 32 9.53 -34.38 -24.08
CA VAL A 32 10.47 -33.27 -24.27
C VAL A 32 11.84 -33.85 -24.64
N GLY A 33 12.33 -33.52 -25.85
CA GLY A 33 13.69 -33.84 -26.28
C GLY A 33 14.72 -32.87 -25.63
N PRO A 34 16.01 -33.27 -25.56
CA PRO A 34 17.00 -32.55 -24.77
C PRO A 34 17.52 -31.29 -25.46
N ALA A 35 17.54 -30.17 -24.74
CA ALA A 35 18.22 -28.96 -25.13
C ALA A 35 19.70 -29.00 -24.78
N ALA A 36 20.52 -28.48 -25.70
CA ALA A 36 21.97 -28.46 -25.62
C ALA A 36 22.46 -27.56 -24.48
N SER A 37 23.53 -28.05 -23.85
CA SER A 37 24.43 -27.34 -22.95
C SER A 37 25.29 -26.34 -23.72
N ASP A 38 25.43 -25.11 -23.22
CA ASP A 38 26.77 -24.54 -23.14
C ASP A 38 26.86 -23.56 -21.96
N SER A 39 27.83 -23.82 -21.18
CA SER A 39 28.26 -23.19 -19.94
C SER A 39 29.21 -22.05 -20.21
N ASP A 40 29.05 -20.94 -19.52
CA ASP A 40 30.14 -20.16 -18.94
C ASP A 40 29.60 -19.37 -17.75
N VAL A 41 29.58 -20.01 -16.56
CA VAL A 41 29.31 -19.36 -15.29
C VAL A 41 30.64 -19.17 -14.58
N LEU A 42 31.08 -17.91 -14.47
CA LEU A 42 32.15 -17.51 -13.57
C LEU A 42 31.73 -17.80 -12.11
N PRO A 43 32.66 -18.24 -11.23
CA PRO A 43 32.31 -18.57 -9.85
C PRO A 43 31.92 -17.31 -9.05
N PRO A 44 30.93 -17.41 -8.15
CA PRO A 44 30.58 -16.30 -7.28
C PRO A 44 31.64 -16.09 -6.21
N GLY A 45 32.40 -14.98 -6.34
CA GLY A 45 33.35 -14.52 -5.33
C GLY A 45 32.66 -13.89 -4.14
N GLU A 46 33.02 -14.30 -3.00
CA GLU A 46 33.07 -13.83 -1.60
C GLU A 46 32.44 -12.47 -1.17
N LEU A 47 31.36 -11.98 -1.77
CA LEU A 47 30.69 -10.75 -1.30
C LEU A 47 29.36 -11.03 -0.54
N ALA A 48 28.99 -12.29 -0.36
CA ALA A 48 27.71 -12.66 0.28
C ALA A 48 27.79 -12.83 1.82
N SER A 49 28.93 -12.64 2.47
CA SER A 49 29.09 -13.05 3.88
C SER A 49 28.90 -11.93 4.91
N SER A 50 28.88 -10.65 4.54
CA SER A 50 28.69 -9.56 5.52
C SER A 50 27.23 -9.14 5.69
N SER A 51 26.43 -9.12 4.64
CA SER A 51 25.01 -8.71 4.70
C SER A 51 24.11 -9.74 5.40
N ALA A 52 24.42 -11.04 5.26
CA ALA A 52 23.65 -12.11 5.92
C ALA A 52 23.90 -12.18 7.44
N ARG A 53 25.06 -11.71 7.93
CA ARG A 53 25.36 -11.65 9.36
C ARG A 53 24.74 -10.45 10.06
N GLU A 54 24.56 -9.33 9.39
CA GLU A 54 23.87 -8.15 9.95
C GLU A 54 22.35 -8.36 10.02
N ALA A 55 21.75 -9.08 9.08
CA ALA A 55 20.32 -9.40 9.09
C ALA A 55 19.90 -10.33 10.24
N ALA A 56 20.81 -11.17 10.77
CA ALA A 56 20.49 -12.18 11.77
C ALA A 56 20.26 -11.64 13.20
N PHE A 57 20.48 -10.34 13.45
CA PHE A 57 20.43 -9.76 14.80
C PHE A 57 19.62 -8.46 14.94
N LEU A 58 18.84 -8.06 13.93
CA LEU A 58 17.94 -6.91 14.08
C LEU A 58 16.65 -7.37 14.78
N PRO A 59 16.25 -6.70 15.89
CA PRO A 59 14.96 -6.98 16.52
C PRO A 59 13.83 -6.75 15.51
N PRO A 60 12.67 -7.44 15.64
CA PRO A 60 11.52 -7.18 14.81
C PRO A 60 11.19 -5.69 14.83
N ARG A 61 10.95 -5.11 13.65
CA ARG A 61 10.62 -3.70 13.50
C ARG A 61 9.16 -3.44 13.81
N ARG A 62 8.85 -2.27 14.34
CA ARG A 62 7.47 -1.81 14.51
C ARG A 62 7.24 -0.47 13.87
N GLY A 63 6.33 -0.43 12.88
CA GLY A 63 5.81 0.79 12.28
C GLY A 63 4.59 1.32 13.03
N LEU A 64 4.39 2.63 13.01
CA LEU A 64 3.19 3.29 13.52
C LEU A 64 2.69 4.30 12.49
N TRP A 65 1.47 4.07 11.96
CA TRP A 65 0.85 5.02 11.04
C TRP A 65 0.22 6.19 11.79
N VAL A 66 0.49 7.40 11.28
CA VAL A 66 0.03 8.68 11.82
C VAL A 66 -0.70 9.44 10.72
N LEU A 67 -1.98 9.71 10.91
CA LEU A 67 -2.86 10.32 9.89
C LEU A 67 -2.73 11.84 9.87
N CYS A 68 -2.74 12.45 8.67
CA CYS A 68 -2.82 13.91 8.53
C CYS A 68 -4.23 14.46 8.78
N GLU A 69 -5.27 13.70 8.38
CA GLU A 69 -6.69 14.06 8.56
C GLU A 69 -7.42 13.10 9.53
N GLY A 70 -6.69 12.47 10.45
CA GLY A 70 -7.24 11.62 11.50
C GLY A 70 -7.91 12.42 12.63
N SER A 71 -8.22 11.72 13.72
CA SER A 71 -8.83 12.35 14.91
C SER A 71 -7.85 13.28 15.65
N GLN A 72 -6.55 13.03 15.52
CA GLN A 72 -5.50 13.75 16.24
C GLN A 72 -4.92 14.94 15.46
N ARG A 73 -4.90 14.88 14.12
CA ARG A 73 -4.41 15.93 13.22
C ARG A 73 -3.07 16.51 13.67
N ILE A 74 -2.14 15.63 13.99
CA ILE A 74 -0.91 15.98 14.72
C ILE A 74 -0.08 17.07 14.05
N LEU A 75 -0.06 17.13 12.71
CA LEU A 75 0.65 18.17 11.98
C LEU A 75 0.04 19.58 12.17
N GLU A 76 -1.22 19.67 12.58
CA GLU A 76 -1.89 20.94 12.94
C GLU A 76 -1.59 21.35 14.40
N HIS A 77 -0.99 20.43 15.19
CA HIS A 77 -0.75 20.60 16.62
C HIS A 77 0.69 20.24 17.00
N PRO A 78 1.73 21.00 16.54
CA PRO A 78 3.13 20.68 16.79
C PRO A 78 3.50 20.63 18.27
N ASP A 79 2.79 21.32 19.15
CA ASP A 79 3.00 21.26 20.58
C ASP A 79 2.68 19.87 21.19
N ARG A 80 2.01 18.98 20.45
CA ARG A 80 1.71 17.59 20.83
C ARG A 80 2.71 16.57 20.28
N PHE A 81 3.76 16.98 19.58
CA PHE A 81 4.82 16.05 19.12
C PHE A 81 5.47 15.25 20.25
N PRO A 82 5.72 15.81 21.45
CA PRO A 82 6.21 15.03 22.58
C PRO A 82 5.26 13.88 22.97
N GLU A 83 3.94 14.06 22.89
CA GLU A 83 2.94 13.01 23.18
C GLU A 83 3.03 11.87 22.14
N LEU A 84 3.06 12.21 20.84
CA LEU A 84 3.24 11.21 19.77
C LEU A 84 4.53 10.41 19.96
N ILE A 85 5.64 11.10 20.23
CA ILE A 85 6.96 10.47 20.38
C ILE A 85 7.00 9.56 21.60
N GLU A 86 6.43 9.99 22.73
CA GLU A 86 6.37 9.17 23.94
C GLU A 86 5.45 7.95 23.76
N ASP A 87 4.27 8.12 23.14
CA ASP A 87 3.40 6.99 22.80
C ASP A 87 4.12 6.00 21.87
N ALA A 88 4.79 6.48 20.82
CA ALA A 88 5.54 5.63 19.90
C ALA A 88 6.63 4.82 20.64
N ARG A 89 7.38 5.45 21.55
CA ARG A 89 8.40 4.77 22.37
C ARG A 89 7.79 3.74 23.29
N ARG A 90 6.71 4.06 24.00
CA ARG A 90 5.99 3.13 24.88
C ARG A 90 5.43 1.94 24.12
N LEU A 91 4.95 2.16 22.90
CA LEU A 91 4.48 1.10 21.99
C LEU A 91 5.62 0.28 21.40
N GLY A 92 6.88 0.63 21.63
CA GLY A 92 8.05 -0.03 21.05
C GLY A 92 8.19 0.20 19.54
N ALA A 93 7.64 1.29 19.01
CA ALA A 93 7.80 1.65 17.62
C ALA A 93 9.27 2.00 17.30
N SER A 94 9.69 1.66 16.10
CA SER A 94 10.99 2.03 15.52
C SER A 94 10.84 2.98 14.33
N ASP A 95 9.64 3.06 13.76
CA ASP A 95 9.35 3.78 12.53
C ASP A 95 7.98 4.48 12.62
N LEU A 96 7.93 5.75 12.24
CA LEU A 96 6.70 6.52 12.07
C LEU A 96 6.40 6.66 10.58
N PHE A 97 5.20 6.26 10.14
CA PHE A 97 4.68 6.54 8.81
C PHE A 97 3.75 7.74 8.92
N VAL A 98 4.28 8.94 8.69
CA VAL A 98 3.52 10.21 8.84
C VAL A 98 2.89 10.57 7.51
N GLN A 99 1.56 10.60 7.46
CA GLN A 99 0.84 10.93 6.24
C GLN A 99 1.02 12.41 5.89
N VAL A 100 1.62 12.67 4.72
CA VAL A 100 1.91 14.02 4.23
C VAL A 100 1.35 14.30 2.83
N TYR A 101 0.81 13.27 2.15
CA TYR A 101 0.14 13.44 0.86
C TYR A 101 -1.11 12.57 0.79
N ARG A 102 -2.28 13.21 0.58
CA ARG A 102 -3.57 12.54 0.53
C ARG A 102 -4.56 13.31 -0.35
N GLY A 103 -5.27 12.58 -1.20
CA GLY A 103 -6.31 13.20 -2.04
C GLY A 103 -5.78 14.21 -3.04
N GLY A 104 -4.53 14.07 -3.49
CA GLY A 104 -3.88 15.05 -4.38
C GLY A 104 -3.46 16.34 -3.68
N ARG A 105 -3.46 16.37 -2.35
CA ARG A 105 -3.06 17.51 -1.51
C ARG A 105 -1.85 17.19 -0.67
N ALA A 106 -0.98 18.17 -0.44
CA ALA A 106 0.25 18.07 0.32
C ALA A 106 0.16 18.76 1.68
N TRP A 107 0.60 18.07 2.73
CA TRP A 107 0.86 18.58 4.08
C TRP A 107 2.34 18.92 4.27
N PHE A 108 3.06 19.07 3.18
CA PHE A 108 4.44 19.54 3.11
C PHE A 108 4.55 20.66 2.08
N ASP A 109 5.67 21.40 2.09
CA ASP A 109 5.91 22.51 1.17
C ASP A 109 6.12 21.99 -0.25
N SER A 110 5.04 21.85 -1.01
CA SER A 110 5.07 21.41 -2.41
C SER A 110 4.83 22.57 -3.36
N SER A 111 5.60 22.60 -4.44
CA SER A 111 5.40 23.52 -5.57
C SER A 111 4.57 22.90 -6.69
N LEU A 112 4.42 21.57 -6.71
CA LEU A 112 3.79 20.80 -7.77
C LEU A 112 2.40 20.27 -7.37
N ALA A 113 2.13 20.09 -6.08
CA ALA A 113 0.83 19.65 -5.57
C ALA A 113 0.07 20.78 -4.90
N ASP A 114 -1.25 20.59 -4.70
CA ASP A 114 -2.04 21.50 -3.88
C ASP A 114 -1.57 21.45 -2.41
N ALA A 115 -0.72 22.40 -2.03
CA ALA A 115 -0.21 22.58 -0.69
C ALA A 115 -1.10 23.47 0.21
N ALA A 116 -2.41 23.58 -0.06
CA ALA A 116 -3.31 24.34 0.79
C ALA A 116 -3.32 23.87 2.26
N PRO A 117 -3.29 22.55 2.57
CA PRO A 117 -3.18 22.09 3.96
C PRO A 117 -1.89 22.55 4.64
N TYR A 118 -0.75 22.42 3.97
CA TYR A 118 0.53 22.90 4.48
C TYR A 118 0.51 24.40 4.77
N ARG A 119 0.03 25.21 3.80
CA ARG A 119 -0.07 26.67 4.00
C ARG A 119 -0.99 27.05 5.16
N ALA A 120 -2.08 26.31 5.37
CA ALA A 120 -2.98 26.52 6.51
C ALA A 120 -2.28 26.25 7.85
N ILE A 121 -1.47 25.17 7.92
CA ILE A 121 -0.68 24.84 9.11
C ILE A 121 0.34 25.96 9.38
N VAL A 122 1.12 26.37 8.40
CA VAL A 122 2.12 27.44 8.56
C VAL A 122 1.44 28.75 8.97
N ALA A 123 0.29 29.08 8.39
CA ALA A 123 -0.45 30.30 8.75
C ALA A 123 -0.96 30.27 10.21
N SER A 124 -1.37 29.10 10.73
CA SER A 124 -1.90 28.96 12.08
C SER A 124 -0.83 28.78 13.15
N THR A 125 0.28 28.09 12.84
CA THR A 125 1.33 27.71 13.80
C THR A 125 2.59 28.55 13.68
N GLY A 126 2.82 29.18 12.52
CA GLY A 126 4.08 29.82 12.15
C GLY A 126 5.22 28.84 11.86
N ARG A 127 4.92 27.53 11.69
CA ARG A 127 5.92 26.46 11.64
C ARG A 127 5.70 25.53 10.43
N ASP A 128 6.78 24.97 9.89
CA ASP A 128 6.75 23.76 9.10
C ASP A 128 6.74 22.55 10.05
N SER A 129 5.53 22.09 10.38
CA SER A 129 5.34 21.04 11.39
C SER A 129 5.99 19.71 11.01
N PHE A 130 6.04 19.36 9.72
CA PHE A 130 6.71 18.13 9.30
C PHE A 130 8.23 18.23 9.40
N ALA A 131 8.82 19.38 9.00
CA ALA A 131 10.24 19.65 9.18
C ALA A 131 10.67 19.63 10.66
N GLU A 132 9.79 20.09 11.56
CA GLU A 132 10.05 20.09 13.01
C GLU A 132 9.94 18.68 13.62
N LEU A 133 8.96 17.88 13.19
CA LEU A 133 8.73 16.52 13.71
C LEU A 133 9.93 15.58 13.43
N ILE A 134 10.52 15.67 12.24
CA ILE A 134 11.59 14.74 11.81
C ILE A 134 12.76 14.70 12.81
N PRO A 135 13.46 15.80 13.12
CA PRO A 135 14.60 15.76 14.04
C PRO A 135 14.18 15.41 15.47
N LEU A 136 12.98 15.81 15.93
CA LEU A 136 12.49 15.46 17.25
C LEU A 136 12.27 13.96 17.41
N ALA A 137 11.65 13.31 16.42
CA ALA A 137 11.45 11.87 16.40
C ALA A 137 12.79 11.11 16.30
N GLN A 138 13.70 11.57 15.43
CA GLN A 138 15.03 10.98 15.26
C GLN A 138 15.89 11.08 16.53
N ALA A 139 15.83 12.19 17.25
CA ALA A 139 16.49 12.35 18.56
C ALA A 139 15.97 11.36 19.62
N ALA A 140 14.73 10.88 19.45
CA ALA A 140 14.13 9.84 20.28
C ALA A 140 14.37 8.40 19.77
N GLY A 141 15.18 8.23 18.69
CA GLY A 141 15.52 6.93 18.10
C GLY A 141 14.48 6.39 17.13
N LEU A 142 13.51 7.21 16.69
CA LEU A 142 12.47 6.85 15.73
C LEU A 142 12.89 7.27 14.31
N ARG A 143 12.63 6.44 13.31
CA ARG A 143 12.75 6.83 11.91
C ARG A 143 11.43 7.41 11.42
N VAL A 144 11.52 8.42 10.56
CA VAL A 144 10.35 9.10 9.99
C VAL A 144 10.26 8.84 8.50
N HIS A 145 9.13 8.28 8.08
CA HIS A 145 8.82 8.05 6.67
C HIS A 145 7.65 8.93 6.26
N ALA A 146 7.79 9.65 5.15
CA ALA A 146 6.67 10.35 4.54
C ALA A 146 5.69 9.35 3.94
N TRP A 147 4.51 9.22 4.53
CA TRP A 147 3.45 8.37 3.99
C TRP A 147 2.64 9.14 2.96
N VAL A 148 2.53 8.57 1.75
CA VAL A 148 1.89 9.20 0.60
C VAL A 148 0.85 8.26 -0.04
N ASN A 149 -0.38 8.76 -0.21
CA ASN A 149 -1.43 8.06 -0.97
C ASN A 149 -1.25 8.33 -2.45
N VAL A 150 -0.70 7.35 -3.20
CA VAL A 150 -0.17 7.58 -4.56
C VAL A 150 -1.28 7.80 -5.59
N LEU A 151 -2.19 6.84 -5.76
CA LEU A 151 -3.17 6.85 -6.84
C LEU A 151 -4.59 7.25 -6.42
N SER A 152 -4.89 7.26 -5.13
CA SER A 152 -6.20 7.67 -4.63
C SER A 152 -6.26 9.18 -4.40
N LEU A 153 -7.15 9.84 -5.09
CA LEU A 153 -7.49 11.25 -4.88
C LEU A 153 -8.59 11.43 -3.82
N ALA A 154 -9.00 10.36 -3.13
CA ALA A 154 -10.12 10.37 -2.18
C ALA A 154 -11.38 10.97 -2.83
N GLY A 155 -12.06 11.89 -2.14
CA GLY A 155 -13.23 12.62 -2.68
C GLY A 155 -12.90 13.86 -3.53
N ASN A 156 -11.63 14.09 -3.85
CA ASN A 156 -11.20 15.32 -4.55
C ASN A 156 -11.35 15.18 -6.06
N ILE A 157 -12.57 15.41 -6.55
CA ILE A 157 -12.91 15.37 -8.00
C ILE A 157 -12.28 16.52 -8.80
N GLU A 158 -11.84 17.58 -8.12
CA GLU A 158 -11.20 18.75 -8.71
C GLU A 158 -9.72 18.85 -8.31
N SER A 159 -9.05 17.70 -8.21
CA SER A 159 -7.62 17.66 -7.91
C SER A 159 -6.82 18.50 -8.90
N GLN A 160 -5.82 19.25 -8.39
CA GLN A 160 -4.90 20.00 -9.23
C GLN A 160 -4.27 19.09 -10.29
N LEU A 161 -3.85 17.87 -9.95
CA LEU A 161 -3.28 16.91 -10.88
C LEU A 161 -4.23 16.61 -12.06
N VAL A 162 -5.54 16.45 -11.79
CA VAL A 162 -6.54 16.24 -12.85
C VAL A 162 -6.74 17.50 -13.70
N ARG A 163 -6.65 18.68 -13.11
CA ARG A 163 -6.70 19.94 -13.90
C ARG A 163 -5.48 20.11 -14.79
N ASP A 164 -4.30 19.73 -14.31
CA ASP A 164 -3.03 19.93 -15.01
C ASP A 164 -2.84 18.92 -16.14
N LEU A 165 -3.21 17.64 -15.92
CA LEU A 165 -3.00 16.54 -16.86
C LEU A 165 -4.25 16.15 -17.69
N GLY A 166 -5.43 16.69 -17.35
CA GLY A 166 -6.69 16.34 -18.00
C GLY A 166 -7.44 15.19 -17.30
N ARG A 167 -8.74 15.05 -17.63
CA ARG A 167 -9.60 14.03 -17.03
C ARG A 167 -9.25 12.58 -17.44
N GLU A 168 -8.53 12.41 -18.53
CA GLU A 168 -8.08 11.14 -19.09
C GLU A 168 -7.09 10.39 -18.20
N VAL A 169 -6.50 11.06 -17.21
CA VAL A 169 -5.63 10.42 -16.21
C VAL A 169 -6.41 9.69 -15.10
N VAL A 170 -7.73 9.89 -15.03
CA VAL A 170 -8.59 9.21 -14.06
C VAL A 170 -9.00 7.84 -14.58
N ALA A 171 -8.96 6.87 -13.69
CA ALA A 171 -9.26 5.47 -13.99
C ALA A 171 -10.68 5.30 -14.57
N VAL A 172 -10.75 4.52 -15.63
CA VAL A 172 -11.98 4.18 -16.37
C VAL A 172 -12.26 2.70 -16.20
N ASP A 173 -13.53 2.36 -16.00
CA ASP A 173 -13.97 0.98 -15.83
C ASP A 173 -14.08 0.20 -17.19
N ARG A 174 -14.42 -1.09 -17.11
CA ARG A 174 -14.58 -1.96 -18.31
C ARG A 174 -15.70 -1.51 -19.24
N GLN A 175 -16.69 -0.74 -18.75
CA GLN A 175 -17.80 -0.19 -19.51
C GLN A 175 -17.46 1.18 -20.14
N GLY A 176 -16.24 1.68 -19.95
CA GLY A 176 -15.79 2.95 -20.47
C GLY A 176 -16.24 4.17 -19.67
N ARG A 177 -16.68 3.99 -18.41
CA ARG A 177 -17.11 5.06 -17.53
C ARG A 177 -15.97 5.53 -16.65
N SER A 178 -15.70 6.82 -16.64
CA SER A 178 -14.71 7.42 -15.73
C SER A 178 -15.22 7.42 -14.29
N LEU A 179 -14.34 7.25 -13.32
CA LEU A 179 -14.67 7.41 -11.90
C LEU A 179 -15.14 8.83 -11.56
N LEU A 180 -14.80 9.84 -12.36
CA LEU A 180 -15.36 11.19 -12.23
C LEU A 180 -16.87 11.25 -12.50
N ASP A 181 -17.39 10.32 -13.31
CA ASP A 181 -18.79 10.25 -13.68
C ASP A 181 -19.60 9.29 -12.77
N TYR A 182 -18.95 8.68 -11.78
CA TYR A 182 -19.62 7.82 -10.80
C TYR A 182 -20.45 8.64 -9.82
N PRO A 183 -21.76 8.32 -9.65
CA PRO A 183 -22.64 9.10 -8.78
C PRO A 183 -22.17 9.04 -7.33
N LYS A 184 -21.74 10.17 -6.78
CA LYS A 184 -21.18 10.26 -5.41
C LYS A 184 -20.00 9.28 -5.16
N LEU A 185 -19.20 9.02 -6.18
CA LEU A 185 -18.09 8.04 -6.18
C LEU A 185 -18.54 6.59 -5.89
N ASP A 186 -19.82 6.29 -6.03
CA ASP A 186 -20.37 4.95 -5.85
C ASP A 186 -20.66 4.29 -7.20
N VAL A 187 -20.77 2.97 -7.19
CA VAL A 187 -21.05 2.17 -8.40
C VAL A 187 -22.33 2.63 -9.08
N PRO A 188 -22.34 2.81 -10.43
CA PRO A 188 -23.54 3.13 -11.18
C PRO A 188 -24.68 2.14 -10.97
N ALA A 189 -25.92 2.61 -11.02
CA ALA A 189 -27.11 1.86 -10.67
C ALA A 189 -27.24 0.46 -11.32
N PRO A 190 -26.90 0.24 -12.61
CA PRO A 190 -27.00 -1.09 -13.21
C PRO A 190 -26.13 -2.16 -12.55
N ASP A 191 -24.99 -1.77 -11.98
CA ASP A 191 -24.00 -2.69 -11.43
C ASP A 191 -24.05 -2.80 -9.90
N ARG A 192 -24.77 -1.89 -9.24
CA ARG A 192 -24.85 -1.79 -7.77
C ARG A 192 -25.39 -3.04 -7.08
N SER A 193 -26.15 -3.87 -7.79
CA SER A 193 -26.62 -5.15 -7.29
C SER A 193 -25.56 -6.26 -7.32
N TYR A 194 -24.46 -6.07 -8.05
CA TYR A 194 -23.43 -7.07 -8.25
C TYR A 194 -22.17 -6.84 -7.42
N TYR A 195 -21.79 -5.58 -7.25
CA TYR A 195 -20.58 -5.21 -6.51
C TYR A 195 -20.66 -3.80 -5.92
N ARG A 196 -19.74 -3.51 -5.02
CA ARG A 196 -19.47 -2.15 -4.52
C ARG A 196 -18.00 -1.83 -4.66
N MET A 197 -17.67 -0.54 -4.66
CA MET A 197 -16.28 -0.11 -4.47
C MET A 197 -15.84 -0.45 -3.04
N GLY A 198 -14.67 -1.06 -2.87
CA GLY A 198 -14.10 -1.28 -1.55
C GLY A 198 -13.64 0.03 -0.92
N THR A 199 -13.07 0.91 -1.75
CA THR A 199 -12.72 2.28 -1.37
C THR A 199 -13.31 3.26 -2.38
N PRO A 200 -14.52 3.82 -2.12
CA PRO A 200 -15.12 4.85 -2.96
C PRO A 200 -14.23 6.09 -3.01
N ALA A 201 -13.66 6.37 -4.17
CA ALA A 201 -12.73 7.48 -4.40
C ALA A 201 -12.57 7.76 -5.89
N VAL A 202 -12.03 8.92 -6.23
CA VAL A 202 -11.40 9.15 -7.53
C VAL A 202 -10.01 8.51 -7.51
N TRP A 203 -9.68 7.78 -8.54
CA TRP A 203 -8.40 7.11 -8.68
C TRP A 203 -7.73 7.49 -9.98
N LEU A 204 -6.40 7.67 -9.94
CA LEU A 204 -5.58 7.85 -11.11
C LEU A 204 -5.33 6.50 -11.81
N ASP A 205 -5.20 6.53 -13.13
CA ASP A 205 -4.74 5.38 -13.91
C ASP A 205 -3.21 5.43 -14.02
N PRO A 206 -2.48 4.47 -13.41
CA PRO A 206 -1.01 4.47 -13.47
C PRO A 206 -0.45 4.31 -14.90
N ALA A 207 -1.26 3.78 -15.81
CA ALA A 207 -0.88 3.59 -17.21
C ALA A 207 -1.18 4.81 -18.10
N ALA A 208 -1.96 5.78 -17.61
CA ALA A 208 -2.24 7.01 -18.34
C ALA A 208 -0.96 7.86 -18.51
N PRO A 209 -0.75 8.46 -19.69
CA PRO A 209 0.40 9.33 -19.95
C PRO A 209 0.52 10.46 -18.93
N GLY A 210 1.74 10.75 -18.49
CA GLY A 210 2.04 11.85 -17.56
C GLY A 210 1.90 11.51 -16.08
N VAL A 211 1.05 10.56 -15.68
CA VAL A 211 0.77 10.26 -14.26
C VAL A 211 2.03 9.85 -13.50
N ALA A 212 2.81 8.90 -14.03
CA ALA A 212 4.01 8.42 -13.36
C ALA A 212 5.06 9.52 -13.16
N GLY A 213 5.35 10.30 -14.20
CA GLY A 213 6.32 11.40 -14.13
C GLY A 213 5.87 12.52 -13.18
N HIS A 214 4.59 12.88 -13.19
CA HIS A 214 4.06 13.93 -12.33
C HIS A 214 4.11 13.55 -10.84
N LEU A 215 3.66 12.34 -10.49
CA LEU A 215 3.73 11.83 -9.12
C LEU A 215 5.18 11.68 -8.63
N ALA A 216 6.07 11.18 -9.48
CA ALA A 216 7.48 11.05 -9.15
C ALA A 216 8.13 12.41 -8.88
N ALA A 217 7.78 13.44 -9.65
CA ALA A 217 8.25 14.81 -9.43
C ALA A 217 7.75 15.39 -8.10
N ILE A 218 6.45 15.19 -7.76
CA ILE A 218 5.90 15.62 -6.46
C ILE A 218 6.64 14.93 -5.31
N PHE A 219 6.84 13.61 -5.38
CA PHE A 219 7.47 12.89 -4.27
C PHE A 219 8.98 13.12 -4.18
N ALA A 220 9.64 13.54 -5.27
CA ALA A 220 11.02 13.99 -5.23
C ALA A 220 11.22 15.32 -4.48
N GLU A 221 10.15 16.13 -4.32
CA GLU A 221 10.22 17.31 -3.46
C GLU A 221 10.47 16.95 -1.98
N LEU A 222 10.00 15.77 -1.51
CA LEU A 222 10.16 15.35 -0.11
C LEU A 222 11.63 15.26 0.32
N PRO A 223 12.50 14.43 -0.30
CA PRO A 223 13.91 14.41 0.08
C PRO A 223 14.67 15.70 -0.25
N SER A 224 14.20 16.49 -1.22
CA SER A 224 14.80 17.79 -1.52
C SER A 224 14.58 18.80 -0.40
N ARG A 225 13.40 18.79 0.23
CA ARG A 225 13.03 19.72 1.30
C ARG A 225 13.39 19.20 2.69
N TYR A 226 13.34 17.88 2.86
CA TYR A 226 13.59 17.20 4.12
C TYR A 226 14.71 16.16 3.94
N PRO A 227 15.97 16.60 3.79
CA PRO A 227 17.10 15.73 3.43
C PRO A 227 17.46 14.69 4.50
N THR A 228 16.98 14.86 5.74
CA THR A 228 17.16 13.90 6.83
C THR A 228 16.02 12.91 6.97
N LEU A 229 15.04 12.93 6.05
CA LEU A 229 13.94 11.97 6.03
C LEU A 229 14.48 10.54 5.86
N ASP A 230 13.95 9.58 6.64
CA ASP A 230 14.42 8.19 6.61
C ASP A 230 13.81 7.38 5.47
N GLY A 231 12.63 7.76 4.98
CA GLY A 231 11.99 7.04 3.89
C GLY A 231 10.71 7.68 3.35
N ILE A 232 10.20 7.07 2.27
CA ILE A 232 8.87 7.32 1.73
C ILE A 232 8.08 6.01 1.78
N HIS A 233 6.86 6.07 2.30
CA HIS A 233 5.94 4.94 2.45
C HIS A 233 4.76 5.10 1.49
N LEU A 234 4.77 4.29 0.41
CA LEU A 234 3.76 4.34 -0.64
C LEU A 234 2.48 3.62 -0.20
N ASP A 235 1.35 4.29 -0.22
CA ASP A 235 0.05 3.68 -0.01
C ASP A 235 -0.87 3.97 -1.19
N TYR A 236 -1.95 3.21 -1.33
CA TYR A 236 -2.85 3.29 -2.48
C TYR A 236 -2.12 3.17 -3.82
N ILE A 237 -0.98 2.47 -3.83
CA ILE A 237 -0.19 2.15 -5.02
C ILE A 237 -0.78 0.88 -5.68
N ARG A 238 -2.00 1.02 -6.21
CA ARG A 238 -2.82 -0.06 -6.77
C ARG A 238 -3.99 0.49 -7.58
N TYR A 239 -4.60 -0.36 -8.40
CA TYR A 239 -5.89 -0.06 -9.00
C TYR A 239 -7.02 -0.06 -7.95
N PRO A 240 -8.17 0.59 -8.24
CA PRO A 240 -9.35 0.55 -7.39
C PRO A 240 -9.81 -0.88 -7.12
N ASP A 241 -10.22 -1.17 -5.89
CA ASP A 241 -10.76 -2.47 -5.50
C ASP A 241 -12.27 -2.54 -5.65
N VAL A 242 -12.73 -3.69 -6.13
CA VAL A 242 -14.14 -4.04 -6.29
C VAL A 242 -14.46 -5.21 -5.37
N LEU A 243 -15.53 -5.09 -4.60
CA LEU A 243 -16.02 -6.11 -3.68
C LEU A 243 -17.32 -6.71 -4.22
N PRO A 244 -17.31 -7.95 -4.76
CA PRO A 244 -18.52 -8.60 -5.26
C PRO A 244 -19.44 -8.99 -4.09
N PHE A 245 -20.76 -8.89 -4.31
CA PHE A 245 -21.76 -9.35 -3.33
C PHE A 245 -22.10 -10.84 -3.48
N VAL A 246 -21.92 -11.39 -4.68
CA VAL A 246 -22.31 -12.76 -4.98
C VAL A 246 -21.07 -13.63 -5.07
N PRO A 247 -20.97 -14.73 -4.30
CA PRO A 247 -19.91 -15.71 -4.45
C PRO A 247 -19.85 -16.24 -5.88
N GLY A 248 -18.65 -16.41 -6.42
CA GLY A 248 -18.45 -16.82 -7.81
C GLY A 248 -18.65 -15.71 -8.85
N SER A 249 -18.91 -14.47 -8.41
CA SER A 249 -18.97 -13.31 -9.30
C SER A 249 -17.62 -13.12 -10.02
N ARG A 250 -17.68 -12.66 -11.28
CA ARG A 250 -16.48 -12.30 -12.07
C ARG A 250 -15.91 -10.94 -11.69
N PHE A 251 -16.64 -10.13 -10.95
CA PHE A 251 -16.14 -8.84 -10.47
C PHE A 251 -15.05 -9.05 -9.43
N GLY A 252 -13.99 -8.24 -9.52
CA GLY A 252 -12.85 -8.33 -8.61
C GLY A 252 -11.93 -9.55 -8.80
N VAL A 253 -12.08 -10.29 -9.90
CA VAL A 253 -11.20 -11.41 -10.25
C VAL A 253 -9.99 -10.94 -11.07
N GLY A 254 -10.15 -9.90 -11.88
CA GLY A 254 -9.08 -9.29 -12.67
C GLY A 254 -9.07 -7.77 -12.48
N LEU A 255 -8.27 -7.07 -13.27
CA LEU A 255 -8.22 -5.61 -13.25
C LEU A 255 -9.48 -5.02 -13.88
N ASP A 256 -10.39 -4.48 -13.06
CA ASP A 256 -11.66 -3.91 -13.49
C ASP A 256 -11.56 -2.47 -14.02
N PHE A 257 -10.42 -1.80 -13.79
CA PHE A 257 -10.14 -0.42 -14.20
C PHE A 257 -8.91 -0.32 -15.10
N GLY A 258 -8.65 0.88 -15.66
CA GLY A 258 -7.57 1.15 -16.58
C GLY A 258 -8.01 1.00 -18.05
N TYR A 259 -9.30 1.19 -18.35
CA TYR A 259 -9.85 1.07 -19.71
C TYR A 259 -10.02 2.43 -20.41
N GLY A 260 -9.33 3.49 -19.93
CA GLY A 260 -9.33 4.80 -20.55
C GLY A 260 -8.78 4.79 -21.99
N GLU A 261 -9.24 5.73 -22.82
CA GLU A 261 -8.84 5.80 -24.22
C GLU A 261 -7.33 6.02 -24.36
N ALA A 262 -6.74 6.95 -23.60
CA ALA A 262 -5.31 7.23 -23.61
C ALA A 262 -4.48 5.99 -23.20
N THR A 263 -4.93 5.25 -22.19
CA THR A 263 -4.30 4.00 -21.74
C THR A 263 -4.36 2.91 -22.81
N ARG A 264 -5.52 2.74 -23.47
CA ARG A 264 -5.66 1.77 -24.57
C ARG A 264 -4.81 2.15 -25.79
N ALA A 265 -4.75 3.43 -26.13
CA ALA A 265 -3.90 3.93 -27.24
C ALA A 265 -2.41 3.69 -26.94
N ARG A 266 -1.97 3.94 -25.71
CA ARG A 266 -0.60 3.63 -25.27
C ARG A 266 -0.30 2.14 -25.37
N PHE A 267 -1.19 1.27 -24.92
CA PHE A 267 -1.04 -0.17 -25.04
C PHE A 267 -0.90 -0.60 -26.51
N GLN A 268 -1.76 -0.09 -27.39
CA GLN A 268 -1.68 -0.38 -28.84
C GLN A 268 -0.35 0.06 -29.45
N THR A 269 0.14 1.24 -29.06
CA THR A 269 1.43 1.76 -29.53
C THR A 269 2.60 0.89 -29.07
N GLU A 270 2.58 0.46 -27.81
CA GLU A 270 3.67 -0.33 -27.22
C GLU A 270 3.63 -1.82 -27.62
N THR A 271 2.47 -2.39 -27.95
CA THR A 271 2.32 -3.85 -28.15
C THR A 271 1.79 -4.25 -29.54
N GLY A 272 1.25 -3.33 -30.31
CA GLY A 272 0.55 -3.59 -31.57
C GLY A 272 -0.85 -4.22 -31.40
N LEU A 273 -1.32 -4.42 -30.17
CA LEU A 273 -2.61 -5.07 -29.87
C LEU A 273 -3.68 -4.03 -29.53
N VAL A 274 -4.94 -4.37 -29.81
CA VAL A 274 -6.10 -3.51 -29.49
C VAL A 274 -6.90 -4.10 -28.34
N ALA A 275 -7.08 -3.34 -27.27
CA ALA A 275 -7.94 -3.70 -26.14
C ALA A 275 -9.34 -3.03 -26.24
N PRO A 276 -10.41 -3.62 -25.66
CA PRO A 276 -10.53 -4.95 -25.05
C PRO A 276 -10.59 -6.09 -26.08
N PHE A 277 -10.28 -7.32 -25.67
CA PHE A 277 -10.07 -8.47 -26.57
C PHE A 277 -11.26 -9.42 -26.69
N GLY A 278 -12.41 -9.09 -26.16
CA GLY A 278 -13.60 -9.93 -26.22
C GLY A 278 -13.36 -11.31 -25.58
N LYS A 279 -13.36 -12.38 -26.40
CA LYS A 279 -13.16 -13.76 -25.95
C LYS A 279 -11.73 -14.27 -26.07
N ASP A 280 -10.79 -13.46 -26.54
CA ASP A 280 -9.37 -13.83 -26.66
C ASP A 280 -8.68 -13.72 -25.29
N LEU A 281 -8.58 -14.86 -24.58
CA LEU A 281 -7.98 -14.93 -23.26
C LEU A 281 -6.48 -14.63 -23.26
N ALA A 282 -5.76 -15.01 -24.33
CA ALA A 282 -4.31 -14.77 -24.40
C ALA A 282 -4.02 -13.27 -24.47
N ASN A 283 -4.74 -12.54 -25.28
CA ASN A 283 -4.60 -11.08 -25.39
C ASN A 283 -5.14 -10.35 -24.16
N ALA A 284 -6.22 -10.87 -23.52
CA ALA A 284 -6.71 -10.33 -22.25
C ALA A 284 -5.66 -10.45 -21.14
N ASN A 285 -4.95 -11.59 -21.06
CA ASN A 285 -3.86 -11.78 -20.10
C ASN A 285 -2.68 -10.84 -20.39
N ARG A 286 -2.34 -10.60 -21.65
CA ARG A 286 -1.31 -9.60 -22.03
C ARG A 286 -1.71 -8.20 -21.63
N TRP A 287 -2.98 -7.84 -21.78
CA TRP A 287 -3.52 -6.56 -21.34
C TRP A 287 -3.42 -6.38 -19.83
N ASP A 288 -3.80 -7.38 -19.05
CA ASP A 288 -3.70 -7.35 -17.58
C ASP A 288 -2.22 -7.30 -17.13
N ALA A 289 -1.36 -8.10 -17.76
CA ALA A 289 0.08 -8.10 -17.46
C ALA A 289 0.74 -6.75 -17.78
N TRP A 290 0.38 -6.11 -18.92
CA TRP A 290 0.90 -4.81 -19.29
C TRP A 290 0.48 -3.72 -18.30
N ARG A 291 -0.80 -3.67 -17.90
CA ARG A 291 -1.29 -2.70 -16.91
C ARG A 291 -0.60 -2.88 -15.54
N ARG A 292 -0.36 -4.12 -15.14
CA ARG A 292 0.38 -4.45 -13.92
C ARG A 292 1.84 -3.98 -14.02
N ALA A 293 2.46 -4.17 -15.18
CA ALA A 293 3.81 -3.67 -15.44
C ALA A 293 3.87 -2.13 -15.38
N LYS A 294 2.82 -1.40 -15.82
CA LYS A 294 2.77 0.07 -15.71
C LYS A 294 2.68 0.53 -14.25
N LEU A 295 2.03 -0.22 -13.38
CA LEU A 295 2.05 0.07 -11.95
C LEU A 295 3.45 -0.16 -11.34
N THR A 296 4.13 -1.23 -11.74
CA THR A 296 5.52 -1.49 -11.34
C THR A 296 6.47 -0.41 -11.88
N GLU A 297 6.27 0.04 -13.13
CA GLU A 297 7.01 1.16 -13.73
C GLU A 297 6.82 2.47 -12.92
N LEU A 298 5.60 2.73 -12.41
CA LEU A 298 5.35 3.88 -11.52
C LEU A 298 6.18 3.78 -10.24
N VAL A 299 6.22 2.61 -9.58
CA VAL A 299 7.04 2.40 -8.37
C VAL A 299 8.52 2.64 -8.68
N ALA A 300 9.02 2.09 -9.79
CA ALA A 300 10.40 2.26 -10.22
C ALA A 300 10.72 3.73 -10.54
N THR A 301 9.80 4.46 -11.21
CA THR A 301 9.97 5.87 -11.54
C THR A 301 10.03 6.75 -10.29
N ILE A 302 9.15 6.50 -9.31
CA ILE A 302 9.21 7.20 -8.01
C ILE A 302 10.55 6.89 -7.32
N GLY A 303 10.93 5.61 -7.25
CA GLY A 303 12.21 5.20 -6.66
C GLY A 303 13.42 5.88 -7.30
N ALA A 304 13.50 5.87 -8.63
CA ALA A 304 14.57 6.51 -9.36
C ALA A 304 14.66 8.03 -9.08
N SER A 305 13.50 8.71 -9.03
CA SER A 305 13.46 10.16 -8.78
C SER A 305 13.89 10.53 -7.37
N VAL A 306 13.49 9.76 -6.35
CA VAL A 306 13.86 10.05 -4.95
C VAL A 306 15.31 9.65 -4.67
N HIS A 307 15.79 8.53 -5.22
CA HIS A 307 17.18 8.05 -5.05
C HIS A 307 18.19 8.91 -5.81
N ALA A 308 17.78 9.65 -6.84
CA ALA A 308 18.64 10.66 -7.47
C ALA A 308 19.00 11.81 -6.52
N ILE A 309 18.21 12.04 -5.47
CA ILE A 309 18.42 13.10 -4.48
C ILE A 309 19.08 12.54 -3.21
N VAL A 310 18.51 11.45 -2.66
CA VAL A 310 19.03 10.73 -1.49
C VAL A 310 19.12 9.24 -1.82
N PRO A 311 20.32 8.74 -2.21
CA PRO A 311 20.50 7.38 -2.74
C PRO A 311 20.03 6.26 -1.81
N ASP A 312 20.16 6.42 -0.50
CA ASP A 312 19.83 5.39 0.50
C ASP A 312 18.45 5.58 1.14
N LEU A 313 17.63 6.52 0.66
CA LEU A 313 16.29 6.76 1.17
C LEU A 313 15.44 5.48 1.10
N ALA A 314 14.85 5.06 2.21
CA ALA A 314 14.03 3.86 2.22
C ALA A 314 12.72 4.07 1.45
N LEU A 315 12.47 3.31 0.39
CA LEU A 315 11.17 3.23 -0.24
C LEU A 315 10.44 1.99 0.28
N SER A 316 9.21 2.13 0.75
CA SER A 316 8.39 1.04 1.26
C SER A 316 6.94 1.17 0.80
N ALA A 317 6.13 0.12 0.96
CA ALA A 317 4.74 0.16 0.51
C ALA A 317 3.77 -0.52 1.48
N ALA A 318 2.63 0.14 1.74
CA ALA A 318 1.44 -0.50 2.28
C ALA A 318 0.75 -1.29 1.14
N VAL A 319 0.51 -2.57 1.39
CA VAL A 319 0.04 -3.48 0.34
C VAL A 319 -1.10 -4.37 0.84
N TRP A 320 -1.85 -4.96 -0.08
CA TRP A 320 -2.89 -5.92 0.28
C TRP A 320 -2.28 -7.22 0.80
N ALA A 321 -2.84 -7.72 1.91
CA ALA A 321 -2.38 -8.94 2.55
C ALA A 321 -2.69 -10.21 1.73
N TYR A 322 -3.75 -10.20 0.91
CA TYR A 322 -4.07 -11.30 0.01
C TYR A 322 -3.28 -11.14 -1.29
N ALA A 323 -2.07 -11.69 -1.36
CA ALA A 323 -1.11 -11.43 -2.42
C ALA A 323 -1.61 -11.79 -3.82
N ASP A 324 -2.36 -12.89 -3.96
CA ASP A 324 -2.95 -13.28 -5.25
C ASP A 324 -3.98 -12.27 -5.73
N ARG A 325 -4.84 -11.78 -4.82
CA ARG A 325 -5.81 -10.74 -5.15
C ARG A 325 -5.11 -9.40 -5.44
N ALA A 326 -4.09 -9.05 -4.69
CA ALA A 326 -3.25 -7.87 -4.95
C ALA A 326 -2.71 -7.90 -6.38
N TYR A 327 -2.15 -9.03 -6.80
CA TYR A 327 -1.59 -9.24 -8.13
C TYR A 327 -2.67 -9.24 -9.23
N LEU A 328 -3.73 -10.05 -9.07
CA LEU A 328 -4.73 -10.28 -10.12
C LEU A 328 -5.71 -9.11 -10.27
N ALA A 329 -6.23 -8.59 -9.17
CA ALA A 329 -7.34 -7.64 -9.18
C ALA A 329 -6.91 -6.18 -9.00
N LEU A 330 -5.76 -5.93 -8.36
CA LEU A 330 -5.29 -4.60 -8.01
C LEU A 330 -4.02 -4.18 -8.76
N GLY A 331 -3.43 -5.07 -9.53
CA GLY A 331 -2.17 -4.85 -10.24
C GLY A 331 -0.95 -4.70 -9.33
N GLN A 332 -1.08 -4.99 -8.05
CA GLN A 332 -0.09 -4.75 -7.02
C GLN A 332 0.85 -5.97 -6.88
N ASP A 333 1.89 -6.02 -7.70
CA ASP A 333 2.93 -7.07 -7.68
C ASP A 333 4.01 -6.76 -6.64
N TRP A 334 3.59 -6.58 -5.39
CA TRP A 334 4.49 -6.16 -4.32
C TRP A 334 5.57 -7.18 -3.96
N ARG A 335 5.34 -8.49 -4.23
CA ARG A 335 6.39 -9.52 -4.09
C ARG A 335 7.49 -9.29 -5.11
N GLY A 336 7.11 -9.09 -6.38
CA GLY A 336 8.06 -8.75 -7.44
C GLY A 336 8.80 -7.44 -7.15
N TRP A 337 8.17 -6.46 -6.49
CA TRP A 337 8.85 -5.22 -6.09
C TRP A 337 9.92 -5.46 -5.01
N LEU A 338 9.65 -6.35 -4.03
CA LEU A 338 10.65 -6.76 -3.05
C LEU A 338 11.81 -7.51 -3.69
N ASP A 339 11.51 -8.49 -4.56
CA ASP A 339 12.52 -9.32 -5.23
C ASP A 339 13.41 -8.49 -6.16
N ALA A 340 12.84 -7.50 -6.86
CA ALA A 340 13.58 -6.56 -7.70
C ALA A 340 14.27 -5.43 -6.93
N GLY A 341 14.11 -5.35 -5.60
CA GLY A 341 14.68 -4.26 -4.78
C GLY A 341 14.06 -2.88 -5.02
N LEU A 342 12.87 -2.81 -5.65
CA LEU A 342 12.16 -1.55 -5.87
C LEU A 342 11.61 -0.95 -4.56
N VAL A 343 11.29 -1.80 -3.59
CA VAL A 343 10.95 -1.40 -2.23
C VAL A 343 11.84 -2.12 -1.24
N ARG A 344 12.25 -1.42 -0.19
CA ARG A 344 13.09 -1.97 0.88
C ARG A 344 12.30 -2.95 1.75
N PHE A 345 11.06 -2.63 2.06
CA PHE A 345 10.13 -3.49 2.79
C PHE A 345 8.68 -3.23 2.37
N ALA A 346 7.82 -4.21 2.59
CA ALA A 346 6.39 -4.12 2.35
C ALA A 346 5.59 -4.35 3.64
N VAL A 347 4.44 -3.69 3.76
CA VAL A 347 3.54 -3.82 4.90
C VAL A 347 2.17 -4.31 4.43
N PRO A 348 1.97 -5.65 4.33
CA PRO A 348 0.65 -6.23 4.03
C PRO A 348 -0.34 -5.91 5.15
N MET A 349 -1.42 -5.21 4.80
CA MET A 349 -2.49 -4.78 5.71
C MET A 349 -3.41 -5.95 6.07
N ALA A 350 -3.03 -6.74 7.08
CA ALA A 350 -3.77 -7.92 7.54
C ALA A 350 -4.85 -7.56 8.59
N TYR A 351 -5.73 -6.61 8.24
CA TYR A 351 -6.78 -6.11 9.13
C TYR A 351 -7.91 -7.13 9.27
N THR A 352 -7.83 -7.99 10.26
CA THR A 352 -8.80 -9.07 10.50
C THR A 352 -9.12 -9.25 11.98
N LEU A 353 -10.34 -9.74 12.25
CA LEU A 353 -10.73 -10.22 13.58
C LEU A 353 -10.45 -11.73 13.74
N ASP A 354 -9.99 -12.42 12.71
CA ASP A 354 -9.72 -13.85 12.72
C ASP A 354 -8.23 -14.11 12.98
N ASP A 355 -7.92 -14.57 14.19
CA ASP A 355 -6.55 -14.83 14.63
C ASP A 355 -5.93 -16.04 13.89
N THR A 356 -6.75 -17.02 13.46
CA THR A 356 -6.29 -18.15 12.66
C THR A 356 -5.83 -17.67 11.28
N LEU A 357 -6.63 -16.82 10.64
CA LEU A 357 -6.28 -16.20 9.36
C LEU A 357 -5.03 -15.32 9.49
N LEU A 358 -4.93 -14.50 10.55
CA LEU A 358 -3.75 -13.69 10.80
C LEU A 358 -2.49 -14.55 10.92
N ASN A 359 -2.55 -15.61 11.73
CA ASN A 359 -1.43 -16.54 11.89
C ASN A 359 -1.03 -17.21 10.56
N HIS A 360 -2.02 -17.60 9.76
CA HIS A 360 -1.76 -18.16 8.42
C HIS A 360 -1.02 -17.17 7.51
N ILE A 361 -1.51 -15.94 7.44
CA ILE A 361 -0.89 -14.85 6.65
C ILE A 361 0.54 -14.57 7.14
N ALA A 362 0.72 -14.38 8.45
CA ALA A 362 2.01 -14.03 9.03
C ALA A 362 3.06 -15.14 8.78
N ARG A 363 2.71 -16.42 9.00
CA ARG A 363 3.60 -17.55 8.72
C ARG A 363 3.93 -17.70 7.24
N ALA A 364 2.94 -17.51 6.35
CA ALA A 364 3.16 -17.59 4.91
C ALA A 364 4.16 -16.54 4.44
N PHE A 365 4.09 -15.33 4.97
CA PHE A 365 5.01 -14.26 4.60
C PHE A 365 6.38 -14.38 5.28
N ALA A 366 6.42 -14.75 6.55
CA ALA A 366 7.69 -15.00 7.26
C ALA A 366 8.52 -16.12 6.60
N GLY A 367 7.85 -17.13 6.00
CA GLY A 367 8.49 -18.23 5.27
C GLY A 367 9.00 -17.88 3.87
N MET A 368 8.78 -16.65 3.37
CA MET A 368 9.31 -16.21 2.07
C MET A 368 10.82 -15.87 2.16
N PRO A 369 11.58 -15.96 1.07
CA PRO A 369 12.98 -15.49 1.03
C PRO A 369 13.16 -14.04 1.48
N SER A 370 12.18 -13.19 1.22
CA SER A 370 12.12 -11.77 1.63
C SER A 370 11.33 -11.53 2.92
N GLY A 371 11.09 -12.57 3.73
CA GLY A 371 10.22 -12.52 4.92
C GLY A 371 10.68 -11.53 5.99
N ASP A 372 11.98 -11.31 6.12
CA ASP A 372 12.61 -10.31 6.97
C ASP A 372 12.27 -8.86 6.58
N ARG A 373 11.86 -8.65 5.32
CA ARG A 373 11.44 -7.37 4.76
C ARG A 373 9.92 -7.22 4.67
N ILE A 374 9.16 -8.11 5.29
CA ILE A 374 7.70 -8.07 5.33
C ILE A 374 7.24 -7.80 6.77
N TRP A 375 6.56 -6.66 6.99
CA TRP A 375 6.00 -6.29 8.29
C TRP A 375 4.49 -6.38 8.22
N ILE A 376 3.88 -7.08 9.15
CA ILE A 376 2.43 -7.33 9.12
C ILE A 376 1.68 -6.11 9.66
N GLY A 377 0.85 -5.49 8.82
CA GLY A 377 -0.01 -4.37 9.22
C GLY A 377 -1.21 -4.86 10.05
N LEU A 378 -1.36 -4.34 11.25
CA LEU A 378 -2.42 -4.68 12.21
C LEU A 378 -3.41 -3.52 12.37
N GLY A 379 -4.70 -3.82 12.33
CA GLY A 379 -5.77 -2.85 12.50
C GLY A 379 -6.12 -2.66 13.98
N SER A 380 -5.38 -1.85 14.73
CA SER A 380 -5.58 -1.65 16.18
C SER A 380 -6.97 -1.12 16.53
N TRP A 381 -7.60 -0.29 15.66
CA TRP A 381 -8.98 0.20 15.87
C TRP A 381 -10.04 -0.90 15.99
N LEU A 382 -9.78 -2.10 15.47
CA LEU A 382 -10.69 -3.25 15.57
C LEU A 382 -10.85 -3.72 17.02
N PHE A 383 -9.94 -3.34 17.91
CA PHE A 383 -9.81 -3.86 19.24
C PHE A 383 -9.96 -2.80 20.35
N GLU A 384 -10.48 -1.61 20.05
CA GLU A 384 -10.73 -0.55 21.05
C GLU A 384 -11.54 -1.04 22.25
N LYS A 385 -12.50 -1.96 22.00
CA LYS A 385 -13.35 -2.57 23.05
C LYS A 385 -12.77 -3.84 23.66
N ASN A 386 -11.68 -4.37 23.12
CA ASN A 386 -11.02 -5.57 23.62
C ASN A 386 -9.50 -5.47 23.40
N PRO A 387 -8.81 -4.61 24.16
CA PRO A 387 -7.37 -4.34 23.98
C PRO A 387 -6.47 -5.58 24.06
N ALA A 388 -6.82 -6.55 24.91
CA ALA A 388 -6.04 -7.80 25.04
C ALA A 388 -5.92 -8.56 23.71
N ARG A 389 -6.91 -8.45 22.83
CA ARG A 389 -6.83 -9.07 21.49
C ARG A 389 -5.87 -8.36 20.56
N ALA A 390 -5.70 -7.04 20.70
CA ALA A 390 -4.67 -6.32 19.94
C ALA A 390 -3.27 -6.82 20.33
N VAL A 391 -3.03 -7.01 21.61
CA VAL A 391 -1.77 -7.60 22.12
C VAL A 391 -1.58 -9.01 21.58
N ALA A 392 -2.61 -9.88 21.68
CA ALA A 392 -2.55 -11.24 21.15
C ALA A 392 -2.21 -11.27 19.64
N GLN A 393 -2.74 -10.35 18.84
CA GLN A 393 -2.39 -10.27 17.41
C GLN A 393 -0.94 -9.87 17.18
N VAL A 394 -0.39 -8.96 17.97
CA VAL A 394 1.05 -8.63 17.95
C VAL A 394 1.89 -9.86 18.27
N GLU A 395 1.50 -10.65 19.27
CA GLU A 395 2.19 -11.89 19.66
C GLU A 395 2.13 -12.95 18.55
N ILE A 396 0.97 -13.12 17.89
CA ILE A 396 0.83 -14.02 16.73
C ILE A 396 1.83 -13.67 15.62
N VAL A 397 1.96 -12.39 15.27
CA VAL A 397 2.88 -11.94 14.23
C VAL A 397 4.33 -12.17 14.64
N ARG A 398 4.66 -11.87 15.89
CA ARG A 398 6.01 -12.11 16.44
C ARG A 398 6.36 -13.58 16.47
N ALA A 399 5.45 -14.45 16.94
CA ALA A 399 5.62 -15.90 17.00
C ALA A 399 5.72 -16.55 15.60
N ALA A 400 5.16 -15.90 14.57
CA ALA A 400 5.30 -16.33 13.19
C ALA A 400 6.70 -16.04 12.62
N GLY A 401 7.51 -15.19 13.25
CA GLY A 401 8.83 -14.80 12.76
C GLY A 401 8.82 -13.78 11.63
N ALA A 402 7.78 -12.94 11.55
CA ALA A 402 7.73 -11.85 10.58
C ALA A 402 8.85 -10.82 10.82
N GLY A 403 9.31 -10.13 9.77
CA GLY A 403 10.35 -9.09 9.86
C GLY A 403 9.94 -7.88 10.69
N GLY A 404 8.64 -7.74 10.98
CA GLY A 404 8.08 -6.71 11.84
C GLY A 404 6.56 -6.70 11.86
N ASP A 405 6.02 -5.74 12.58
CA ASP A 405 4.60 -5.38 12.56
C ASP A 405 4.42 -3.87 12.34
N ALA A 406 3.21 -3.45 11.99
CA ALA A 406 2.87 -2.03 11.95
C ALA A 406 1.45 -1.82 12.45
N LEU A 407 1.26 -0.82 13.31
CA LEU A 407 -0.03 -0.54 13.96
C LEU A 407 -0.77 0.59 13.21
N PHE A 408 -1.97 0.30 12.75
CA PHE A 408 -2.85 1.31 12.15
C PHE A 408 -3.99 1.61 13.12
N SER A 409 -4.03 2.76 13.75
CA SER A 409 -3.16 3.91 13.64
C SER A 409 -2.94 4.54 15.02
N TRP A 410 -1.94 5.42 15.17
CA TRP A 410 -1.76 6.21 16.39
C TRP A 410 -3.03 6.97 16.77
N ASP A 411 -3.75 7.50 15.78
CA ASP A 411 -5.01 8.23 16.01
C ASP A 411 -6.04 7.41 16.79
N SER A 412 -6.21 6.14 16.45
CA SER A 412 -7.13 5.25 17.18
C SER A 412 -6.59 4.83 18.55
N ILE A 413 -5.28 4.64 18.64
CA ILE A 413 -4.60 4.25 19.90
C ILE A 413 -4.64 5.41 20.90
N ALA A 414 -4.32 6.63 20.47
CA ALA A 414 -4.36 7.82 21.30
C ALA A 414 -5.79 8.15 21.79
N ALA A 415 -6.80 7.87 20.96
CA ALA A 415 -8.21 8.05 21.34
C ALA A 415 -8.74 6.98 22.30
N ALA A 416 -8.03 5.86 22.51
CA ALA A 416 -8.44 4.73 23.35
C ALA A 416 -7.37 4.38 24.40
N PRO A 417 -7.33 5.06 25.57
CA PRO A 417 -6.26 4.88 26.57
C PRO A 417 -6.05 3.43 26.99
N ALA A 418 -7.11 2.65 27.17
CA ALA A 418 -7.01 1.24 27.54
C ALA A 418 -6.31 0.40 26.46
N LEU A 419 -6.52 0.72 25.17
CA LEU A 419 -5.82 0.06 24.07
C LEU A 419 -4.35 0.46 24.02
N ARG A 420 -4.06 1.76 24.20
CA ARG A 420 -2.70 2.28 24.27
C ARG A 420 -1.90 1.62 25.38
N ASP A 421 -2.45 1.60 26.60
CA ASP A 421 -1.74 1.05 27.76
C ASP A 421 -1.52 -0.46 27.61
N ALA A 422 -2.52 -1.23 27.15
CA ALA A 422 -2.35 -2.66 26.90
C ALA A 422 -1.25 -2.96 25.85
N LEU A 423 -1.22 -2.21 24.73
CA LEU A 423 -0.19 -2.39 23.71
C LEU A 423 1.21 -1.97 24.21
N ALA A 424 1.29 -0.95 25.06
CA ALA A 424 2.55 -0.50 25.67
C ALA A 424 3.09 -1.53 26.67
N ASP A 425 2.24 -2.11 27.53
CA ASP A 425 2.61 -3.16 28.47
C ASP A 425 3.11 -4.41 27.74
N GLY A 426 2.40 -4.86 26.68
CA GLY A 426 2.82 -5.98 25.84
C GLY A 426 4.11 -5.72 25.04
N ALA A 427 4.51 -4.47 24.85
CA ALA A 427 5.82 -4.13 24.27
C ALA A 427 6.96 -4.22 25.30
N GLY A 428 6.66 -3.98 26.59
CA GLY A 428 7.64 -4.04 27.69
C GLY A 428 8.13 -5.44 28.01
N ASP A 429 7.27 -6.44 27.89
CA ASP A 429 7.60 -7.85 28.14
C ASP A 429 8.53 -8.48 27.09
N ALA A 430 8.83 -7.75 26.01
CA ALA A 430 9.61 -8.22 24.87
C ALA A 430 11.07 -7.67 24.83
N ARG A 431 11.50 -6.93 25.88
CA ARG A 431 12.87 -6.37 25.96
C ARG A 431 13.83 -7.22 26.78
#